data_dbeefa71c489f651c69fcb00e7518320
#
_entry.id   dbeefa71c489f651c69fcb00e7518320
#
_cell.length_a   1.000
_cell.length_b   1.000
_cell.length_c   1.000
_cell.angle_alpha   90.00
_cell.angle_beta   90.00
_cell.angle_gamma   90.00
#
_symmetry.space_group_name_H-M   'P 1'
#
loop_
_entity.id
_entity.type
_entity.pdbx_description
1 polymer ?
#
loop_
_entity_poly.entity_id
_entity_poly.type
_entity_poly.pdbx_seq_one_letter_code
_entity_poly.pdbx_strand_id
1 'polypeptide(L)'
;MNKVDFFAKVLYEVIERRVSLDVAFKRACKRRCVRTLEEREKLYQECRKLVSDYVKLKCVVSKRSPSYRDLARAWISGKTSNSSEPHCQLSVSKWLYERITSLLGSSGAETMLKAFEERTWWLRLNTLKAPEERVLKELEAEGLEFEVHSEIPYMVRVLKSPKPIRLLNPVREFRALPQDLASAVSVEFIDVRPGDVVVDMCAAPGLKTSLIVMLEESARVIAFDISSKRLRVMRQLLKKLGVPENSVQLALADSRFINLVRPVDKVLLDAPCSNSGSIDKDPSIKATLTQGKVEFHSNRQLELLLKSLELSDCVVYTTCSILPDEGEDVIEKIVKKTSVKLVVPPRFRSFCSPGYPSYGFSNNVCRLYPHIHKSEGFFISRLERPQAL
;
A
#
# COMPACT_ATOMS: atom_id res chain seq x y z
N MET A 1 -20.58 -9.66 25.26
CA MET A 1 -20.98 -9.94 23.84
C MET A 1 -20.53 -11.35 23.52
N ASN A 2 -21.41 -12.20 22.91
CA ASN A 2 -21.02 -13.53 22.47
C ASN A 2 -19.92 -13.42 21.39
N LYS A 3 -18.81 -14.14 21.56
CA LYS A 3 -17.64 -14.09 20.66
C LYS A 3 -18.02 -14.49 19.22
N VAL A 4 -18.94 -15.48 19.07
CA VAL A 4 -19.46 -15.90 17.75
C VAL A 4 -20.17 -14.75 17.05
N ASP A 5 -21.06 -14.04 17.74
CA ASP A 5 -21.83 -12.93 17.15
C ASP A 5 -20.94 -11.75 16.80
N PHE A 6 -19.90 -11.51 17.60
CA PHE A 6 -18.92 -10.46 17.29
C PHE A 6 -18.15 -10.77 16.01
N PHE A 7 -17.58 -11.96 15.90
CA PHE A 7 -16.82 -12.38 14.72
C PHE A 7 -17.70 -12.48 13.47
N ALA A 8 -18.92 -13.01 13.60
CA ALA A 8 -19.89 -13.01 12.51
C ALA A 8 -20.20 -11.60 12.00
N LYS A 9 -20.30 -10.61 12.91
CA LYS A 9 -20.52 -9.22 12.56
C LYS A 9 -19.30 -8.62 11.84
N VAL A 10 -18.08 -8.92 12.28
CA VAL A 10 -16.86 -8.47 11.59
C VAL A 10 -16.83 -9.03 10.18
N LEU A 11 -17.08 -10.32 9.98
CA LEU A 11 -17.15 -10.93 8.64
C LEU A 11 -18.25 -10.27 7.79
N TYR A 12 -19.44 -10.06 8.31
CA TYR A 12 -20.51 -9.37 7.59
C TYR A 12 -20.11 -7.98 7.10
N GLU A 13 -19.49 -7.18 7.98
CA GLU A 13 -19.05 -5.82 7.62
C GLU A 13 -17.96 -5.85 6.53
N VAL A 14 -17.02 -6.80 6.61
CA VAL A 14 -15.95 -6.94 5.60
C VAL A 14 -16.53 -7.42 4.27
N ILE A 15 -17.33 -8.49 4.28
CA ILE A 15 -17.73 -9.19 3.05
C ILE A 15 -18.91 -8.50 2.36
N GLU A 16 -19.98 -8.21 3.09
CA GLU A 16 -21.19 -7.61 2.50
C GLU A 16 -21.09 -6.09 2.36
N ARG A 17 -20.53 -5.42 3.39
CA ARG A 17 -20.39 -3.97 3.36
C ARG A 17 -19.10 -3.51 2.69
N ARG A 18 -18.20 -4.44 2.32
CA ARG A 18 -16.94 -4.22 1.60
C ARG A 18 -16.07 -3.12 2.24
N VAL A 19 -16.04 -3.10 3.57
CA VAL A 19 -15.20 -2.16 4.31
C VAL A 19 -13.90 -2.85 4.76
N SER A 20 -12.84 -2.07 4.97
CA SER A 20 -11.58 -2.59 5.52
C SER A 20 -11.78 -3.19 6.91
N LEU A 21 -10.88 -4.09 7.31
CA LEU A 21 -10.92 -4.70 8.64
C LEU A 21 -10.95 -3.66 9.76
N ASP A 22 -10.20 -2.57 9.64
CA ASP A 22 -10.19 -1.48 10.63
C ASP A 22 -11.57 -0.86 10.85
N VAL A 23 -12.30 -0.62 9.76
CA VAL A 23 -13.65 -0.07 9.80
C VAL A 23 -14.62 -1.09 10.35
N ALA A 24 -14.54 -2.34 9.89
CA ALA A 24 -15.38 -3.45 10.36
C ALA A 24 -15.21 -3.66 11.87
N PHE A 25 -13.98 -3.71 12.35
CA PHE A 25 -13.66 -3.84 13.77
C PHE A 25 -14.24 -2.68 14.60
N LYS A 26 -14.04 -1.42 14.16
CA LYS A 26 -14.59 -0.24 14.84
C LYS A 26 -16.11 -0.27 14.92
N ARG A 27 -16.80 -0.76 13.87
CA ARG A 27 -18.27 -0.89 13.84
C ARG A 27 -18.77 -2.05 14.71
N ALA A 28 -18.02 -3.15 14.77
CA ALA A 28 -18.37 -4.29 15.62
C ALA A 28 -18.04 -4.02 17.09
N CYS A 29 -16.85 -3.46 17.36
CA CYS A 29 -16.38 -3.12 18.69
C CYS A 29 -16.83 -1.72 19.10
N LYS A 30 -18.09 -1.55 19.50
CA LYS A 30 -18.58 -0.33 20.13
C LYS A 30 -17.76 -0.01 21.40
N ARG A 31 -17.78 1.25 21.88
CA ARG A 31 -16.92 1.84 22.92
C ARG A 31 -16.56 0.98 24.15
N ARG A 32 -17.23 -0.17 24.38
CA ARG A 32 -17.03 -1.06 25.55
C ARG A 32 -16.95 -2.56 25.20
N CYS A 33 -16.45 -2.92 24.02
CA CYS A 33 -16.32 -4.33 23.69
C CYS A 33 -15.21 -5.05 24.50
N VAL A 34 -14.23 -4.30 24.97
CA VAL A 34 -13.10 -4.72 25.80
C VAL A 34 -12.73 -3.62 26.79
N ARG A 35 -12.06 -4.00 27.89
CA ARG A 35 -11.75 -3.09 29.00
C ARG A 35 -10.42 -2.36 28.82
N THR A 36 -9.41 -3.04 28.26
CA THR A 36 -8.05 -2.52 28.11
C THR A 36 -7.63 -2.36 26.65
N LEU A 37 -6.58 -1.56 26.41
CA LEU A 37 -5.97 -1.43 25.10
C LEU A 37 -5.33 -2.74 24.62
N GLU A 38 -4.75 -3.50 25.55
CA GLU A 38 -4.14 -4.79 25.25
C GLU A 38 -5.19 -5.82 24.82
N GLU A 39 -6.30 -5.95 25.54
CA GLU A 39 -7.43 -6.80 25.14
C GLU A 39 -7.98 -6.41 23.76
N ARG A 40 -8.01 -5.09 23.50
CA ARG A 40 -8.46 -4.57 22.20
C ARG A 40 -7.53 -4.99 21.07
N GLU A 41 -6.22 -4.90 21.29
CA GLU A 41 -5.22 -5.31 20.32
C GLU A 41 -5.30 -6.82 20.06
N LYS A 42 -5.37 -7.62 21.11
CA LYS A 42 -5.53 -9.09 21.01
C LYS A 42 -6.79 -9.44 20.20
N LEU A 43 -7.92 -8.83 20.53
CA LEU A 43 -9.17 -9.05 19.80
C LEU A 43 -9.08 -8.62 18.33
N TYR A 44 -8.36 -7.52 18.05
CA TYR A 44 -8.10 -7.07 16.68
C TYR A 44 -7.26 -8.08 15.90
N GLN A 45 -6.21 -8.65 16.50
CA GLN A 45 -5.39 -9.69 15.87
C GLN A 45 -6.19 -10.98 15.62
N GLU A 46 -7.10 -11.36 16.54
CA GLU A 46 -8.02 -12.47 16.29
C GLU A 46 -8.95 -12.19 15.10
N CYS A 47 -9.48 -10.97 14.97
CA CYS A 47 -10.29 -10.57 13.82
C CYS A 47 -9.48 -10.57 12.51
N ARG A 48 -8.23 -10.13 12.59
CA ARG A 48 -7.32 -10.14 11.45
C ARG A 48 -7.10 -11.56 10.92
N LYS A 49 -6.83 -12.51 11.82
CA LYS A 49 -6.65 -13.92 11.47
C LYS A 49 -7.95 -14.55 10.94
N LEU A 50 -9.08 -14.28 11.59
CA LEU A 50 -10.40 -14.74 11.13
C LEU A 50 -10.70 -14.30 9.69
N VAL A 51 -10.47 -13.01 9.37
CA VAL A 51 -10.72 -12.46 8.03
C VAL A 51 -9.71 -13.02 7.03
N SER A 52 -8.44 -13.19 7.43
CA SER A 52 -7.44 -13.86 6.60
C SER A 52 -7.83 -15.30 6.25
N ASP A 53 -8.46 -16.02 7.19
CA ASP A 53 -8.88 -17.41 7.02
C ASP A 53 -10.26 -17.57 6.32
N TYR A 54 -10.91 -16.48 5.91
CA TYR A 54 -12.30 -16.52 5.42
C TYR A 54 -12.53 -17.51 4.28
N VAL A 55 -11.68 -17.51 3.23
CA VAL A 55 -11.85 -18.43 2.09
C VAL A 55 -11.58 -19.86 2.53
N LYS A 56 -10.56 -20.10 3.35
CA LYS A 56 -10.27 -21.39 3.96
C LYS A 56 -11.46 -21.92 4.75
N LEU A 57 -12.10 -21.08 5.55
CA LEU A 57 -13.30 -21.46 6.32
C LEU A 57 -14.47 -21.84 5.40
N LYS A 58 -14.66 -21.16 4.27
CA LYS A 58 -15.68 -21.56 3.29
C LYS A 58 -15.40 -22.93 2.69
N CYS A 59 -14.14 -23.29 2.51
CA CYS A 59 -13.76 -24.62 2.02
C CYS A 59 -13.97 -25.73 3.08
N VAL A 60 -13.89 -25.38 4.39
CA VAL A 60 -14.03 -26.32 5.51
C VAL A 60 -15.49 -26.62 5.86
N VAL A 61 -16.35 -25.60 5.75
CA VAL A 61 -17.75 -25.75 6.17
C VAL A 61 -18.55 -26.38 5.03
N SER A 62 -18.94 -27.66 5.23
CA SER A 62 -19.64 -28.51 4.23
C SER A 62 -21.03 -28.00 3.82
N LYS A 63 -21.46 -26.83 4.23
CA LYS A 63 -22.74 -26.22 3.85
C LYS A 63 -22.59 -25.46 2.52
N ARG A 64 -23.56 -25.65 1.61
CA ARG A 64 -23.59 -24.93 0.31
C ARG A 64 -23.55 -23.40 0.46
N SER A 65 -24.14 -22.87 1.55
CA SER A 65 -24.14 -21.45 1.89
C SER A 65 -24.03 -21.28 3.41
N PRO A 66 -22.79 -21.29 3.97
CA PRO A 66 -22.62 -21.14 5.41
C PRO A 66 -22.92 -19.70 5.84
N SER A 67 -23.64 -19.55 6.96
CA SER A 67 -23.82 -18.24 7.57
C SER A 67 -22.50 -17.74 8.20
N TYR A 68 -22.36 -16.43 8.40
CA TYR A 68 -21.18 -15.87 9.10
C TYR A 68 -21.04 -16.41 10.54
N ARG A 69 -22.14 -16.82 11.19
CA ARG A 69 -22.09 -17.50 12.48
C ARG A 69 -21.52 -18.92 12.37
N ASP A 70 -21.82 -19.66 11.29
CA ASP A 70 -21.24 -20.99 11.05
C ASP A 70 -19.72 -20.88 10.84
N LEU A 71 -19.27 -19.90 10.05
CA LEU A 71 -17.85 -19.64 9.82
C LEU A 71 -17.14 -19.22 11.11
N ALA A 72 -17.75 -18.34 11.91
CA ALA A 72 -17.20 -17.91 13.19
C ALA A 72 -17.09 -19.07 14.20
N ARG A 73 -18.10 -19.98 14.26
CA ARG A 73 -18.03 -21.19 15.09
C ARG A 73 -16.93 -22.14 14.63
N ALA A 74 -16.83 -22.39 13.31
CA ALA A 74 -15.79 -23.23 12.74
C ALA A 74 -14.39 -22.70 13.08
N TRP A 75 -14.18 -21.39 12.97
CA TRP A 75 -12.92 -20.76 13.34
C TRP A 75 -12.58 -20.88 14.83
N ILE A 76 -13.54 -20.59 15.71
CA ILE A 76 -13.38 -20.71 17.17
C ILE A 76 -13.08 -22.16 17.60
N SER A 77 -13.68 -23.15 16.92
CA SER A 77 -13.45 -24.56 17.20
C SER A 77 -12.14 -25.12 16.61
N GLY A 78 -11.34 -24.26 15.94
CA GLY A 78 -10.08 -24.68 15.35
C GLY A 78 -10.23 -25.64 14.16
N LYS A 79 -11.40 -25.67 13.50
CA LYS A 79 -11.58 -26.53 12.32
C LYS A 79 -10.61 -26.12 11.23
N THR A 80 -9.77 -27.08 10.82
CA THR A 80 -8.82 -26.92 9.71
C THR A 80 -9.36 -27.54 8.45
N SER A 81 -8.93 -27.03 7.29
CA SER A 81 -9.29 -27.60 5.99
C SER A 81 -8.46 -28.83 5.70
N ASN A 82 -9.11 -29.91 5.34
CA ASN A 82 -8.48 -31.06 4.68
C ASN A 82 -8.53 -30.92 3.14
N SER A 83 -8.85 -29.71 2.64
CA SER A 83 -8.89 -29.47 1.19
C SER A 83 -7.48 -29.57 0.62
N SER A 84 -7.32 -30.35 -0.45
CA SER A 84 -6.11 -30.42 -1.26
C SER A 84 -5.94 -29.22 -2.21
N GLU A 85 -6.98 -28.38 -2.34
CA GLU A 85 -6.95 -27.23 -3.24
C GLU A 85 -6.05 -26.10 -2.70
N PRO A 86 -4.99 -25.68 -3.43
CA PRO A 86 -4.03 -24.69 -2.91
C PRO A 86 -4.67 -23.35 -2.54
N HIS A 87 -5.66 -22.87 -3.30
CA HIS A 87 -6.34 -21.62 -2.99
C HIS A 87 -7.09 -21.67 -1.66
N CYS A 88 -7.62 -22.82 -1.26
CA CYS A 88 -8.23 -23.03 0.04
C CYS A 88 -7.18 -23.01 1.16
N GLN A 89 -6.03 -23.66 0.96
CA GLN A 89 -4.94 -23.69 1.94
C GLN A 89 -4.38 -22.30 2.19
N LEU A 90 -4.18 -21.48 1.12
CA LEU A 90 -3.69 -20.12 1.16
C LEU A 90 -4.77 -19.08 1.52
N SER A 91 -6.02 -19.54 1.61
CA SER A 91 -7.18 -18.68 1.92
C SER A 91 -7.31 -17.48 0.98
N VAL A 92 -7.17 -17.67 -0.32
CA VAL A 92 -7.40 -16.67 -1.37
C VAL A 92 -8.49 -17.13 -2.32
N SER A 93 -9.11 -16.20 -3.06
CA SER A 93 -10.07 -16.58 -4.09
C SER A 93 -9.40 -17.43 -5.16
N LYS A 94 -10.15 -18.40 -5.72
CA LYS A 94 -9.64 -19.28 -6.80
C LYS A 94 -9.12 -18.45 -7.98
N TRP A 95 -9.87 -17.41 -8.38
CA TRP A 95 -9.46 -16.49 -9.43
C TRP A 95 -8.11 -15.83 -9.15
N LEU A 96 -7.88 -15.31 -7.93
CA LEU A 96 -6.61 -14.66 -7.59
C LEU A 96 -5.45 -15.66 -7.60
N TYR A 97 -5.67 -16.88 -7.07
CA TYR A 97 -4.66 -17.94 -7.10
C TYR A 97 -4.27 -18.31 -8.53
N GLU A 98 -5.26 -18.58 -9.40
CA GLU A 98 -5.04 -18.91 -10.80
C GLU A 98 -4.34 -17.79 -11.56
N ARG A 99 -4.74 -16.53 -11.33
CA ARG A 99 -4.12 -15.36 -11.95
C ARG A 99 -2.64 -15.23 -11.56
N ILE A 100 -2.31 -15.36 -10.28
CA ILE A 100 -0.92 -15.28 -9.82
C ILE A 100 -0.11 -16.50 -10.32
N THR A 101 -0.70 -17.68 -10.32
CA THR A 101 -0.05 -18.90 -10.82
C THR A 101 0.28 -18.79 -12.31
N SER A 102 -0.58 -18.17 -13.10
CA SER A 102 -0.29 -17.93 -14.53
C SER A 102 0.88 -16.96 -14.75
N LEU A 103 1.21 -16.11 -13.77
CA LEU A 103 2.29 -15.13 -13.86
C LEU A 103 3.63 -15.65 -13.32
N LEU A 104 3.60 -16.45 -12.24
CA LEU A 104 4.79 -16.85 -11.49
C LEU A 104 5.00 -18.36 -11.40
N GLY A 105 4.11 -19.15 -11.97
CA GLY A 105 4.04 -20.59 -11.74
C GLY A 105 3.52 -20.92 -10.32
N SER A 106 3.20 -22.19 -10.04
CA SER A 106 2.62 -22.61 -8.76
C SER A 106 3.53 -22.32 -7.57
N SER A 107 4.82 -22.62 -7.67
CA SER A 107 5.79 -22.40 -6.58
C SER A 107 5.97 -20.91 -6.27
N GLY A 108 6.10 -20.06 -7.30
CA GLY A 108 6.22 -18.60 -7.13
C GLY A 108 4.96 -17.99 -6.52
N ALA A 109 3.78 -18.43 -6.98
CA ALA A 109 2.49 -17.98 -6.45
C ALA A 109 2.34 -18.33 -4.96
N GLU A 110 2.66 -19.57 -4.57
CA GLU A 110 2.60 -20.00 -3.17
C GLU A 110 3.57 -19.21 -2.29
N THR A 111 4.82 -19.05 -2.76
CA THR A 111 5.85 -18.31 -2.02
C THR A 111 5.42 -16.86 -1.76
N MET A 112 4.92 -16.19 -2.79
CA MET A 112 4.44 -14.81 -2.67
C MET A 112 3.22 -14.70 -1.76
N LEU A 113 2.22 -15.58 -1.92
CA LEU A 113 0.99 -15.54 -1.14
C LEU A 113 1.22 -15.87 0.33
N LYS A 114 2.14 -16.80 0.65
CA LYS A 114 2.56 -17.10 2.02
C LYS A 114 3.26 -15.91 2.68
N ALA A 115 4.04 -15.14 1.93
CA ALA A 115 4.73 -13.97 2.48
C ALA A 115 3.77 -12.86 2.96
N PHE A 116 2.52 -12.81 2.48
CA PHE A 116 1.50 -11.90 3.00
C PHE A 116 0.89 -12.33 4.34
N GLU A 117 1.20 -13.52 4.84
CA GLU A 117 0.70 -13.96 6.16
C GLU A 117 1.41 -13.23 7.30
N GLU A 118 2.67 -12.86 7.09
CA GLU A 118 3.48 -12.10 8.04
C GLU A 118 3.62 -10.65 7.59
N ARG A 119 3.23 -9.74 8.48
CA ARG A 119 3.37 -8.32 8.23
C ARG A 119 4.78 -7.86 8.52
N THR A 120 5.48 -7.35 7.52
CA THR A 120 6.73 -6.61 7.72
C THR A 120 6.42 -5.15 8.05
N TRP A 121 7.03 -4.63 9.12
CA TRP A 121 6.90 -3.25 9.50
C TRP A 121 8.12 -2.45 9.08
N TRP A 122 7.86 -1.34 8.40
CA TRP A 122 8.84 -0.33 8.07
C TRP A 122 8.49 0.98 8.77
N LEU A 123 9.51 1.68 9.24
CA LEU A 123 9.41 3.03 9.76
C LEU A 123 10.27 3.96 8.92
N ARG A 124 9.68 5.08 8.51
CA ARG A 124 10.43 6.20 7.96
C ARG A 124 10.85 7.12 9.10
N LEU A 125 12.14 7.42 9.20
CA LEU A 125 12.67 8.48 10.05
C LEU A 125 12.28 9.82 9.43
N ASN A 126 11.75 10.74 10.24
CA ASN A 126 11.26 12.02 9.75
C ASN A 126 12.28 13.14 10.06
N THR A 127 13.14 13.44 9.10
CA THR A 127 14.21 14.42 9.25
C THR A 127 13.72 15.86 9.35
N LEU A 128 12.47 16.15 8.94
CA LEU A 128 11.81 17.44 9.19
C LEU A 128 11.56 17.69 10.69
N LYS A 129 11.64 16.67 11.54
CA LYS A 129 11.38 16.75 12.98
C LYS A 129 12.62 16.55 13.83
N ALA A 130 13.52 15.68 13.42
CA ALA A 130 14.74 15.38 14.15
C ALA A 130 15.77 14.69 13.24
N PRO A 131 17.08 14.85 13.49
CA PRO A 131 18.13 14.13 12.78
C PRO A 131 17.96 12.60 12.93
N GLU A 132 18.30 11.85 11.89
CA GLU A 132 18.17 10.38 11.85
C GLU A 132 18.83 9.70 13.05
N GLU A 133 20.07 10.06 13.36
CA GLU A 133 20.83 9.49 14.47
C GLU A 133 20.10 9.61 15.83
N ARG A 134 19.44 10.75 16.05
CA ARG A 134 18.66 10.95 17.28
C ARG A 134 17.47 10.00 17.32
N VAL A 135 16.74 9.87 16.20
CA VAL A 135 15.55 9.01 16.13
C VAL A 135 15.94 7.55 16.28
N LEU A 136 17.04 7.11 15.67
CA LEU A 136 17.58 5.75 15.83
C LEU A 136 17.88 5.44 17.30
N LYS A 137 18.63 6.32 18.00
CA LYS A 137 18.92 6.16 19.45
C LYS A 137 17.64 6.11 20.30
N GLU A 138 16.64 6.90 19.98
CA GLU A 138 15.35 6.88 20.68
C GLU A 138 14.59 5.55 20.44
N LEU A 139 14.63 4.99 19.23
CA LEU A 139 14.04 3.69 18.93
C LEU A 139 14.76 2.54 19.67
N GLU A 140 16.09 2.57 19.71
CA GLU A 140 16.92 1.62 20.49
C GLU A 140 16.62 1.69 21.98
N ALA A 141 16.55 2.92 22.54
CA ALA A 141 16.23 3.15 23.94
C ALA A 141 14.84 2.63 24.34
N GLU A 142 13.91 2.55 23.39
CA GLU A 142 12.60 1.92 23.58
C GLU A 142 12.62 0.40 23.40
N GLY A 143 13.77 -0.21 23.14
CA GLY A 143 13.94 -1.65 22.96
C GLY A 143 13.47 -2.18 21.60
N LEU A 144 13.40 -1.32 20.58
CA LEU A 144 13.10 -1.75 19.23
C LEU A 144 14.33 -2.41 18.61
N GLU A 145 14.17 -3.62 18.08
CA GLU A 145 15.17 -4.26 17.23
C GLU A 145 14.84 -3.95 15.77
N PHE A 146 15.79 -3.39 15.03
CA PHE A 146 15.57 -2.98 13.65
C PHE A 146 16.85 -3.06 12.79
N GLU A 147 16.66 -2.99 11.49
CA GLU A 147 17.72 -2.84 10.49
C GLU A 147 17.49 -1.57 9.67
N VAL A 148 18.55 -0.80 9.47
CA VAL A 148 18.55 0.36 8.57
C VAL A 148 18.71 -0.14 7.13
N HIS A 149 17.90 0.40 6.21
CA HIS A 149 17.99 0.04 4.80
C HIS A 149 19.27 0.62 4.18
N SER A 150 20.04 -0.21 3.48
CA SER A 150 21.37 0.17 2.96
C SER A 150 21.36 1.34 1.98
N GLU A 151 20.34 1.42 1.10
CA GLU A 151 20.25 2.44 0.05
C GLU A 151 19.31 3.61 0.41
N ILE A 152 18.50 3.47 1.45
CA ILE A 152 17.53 4.46 1.90
C ILE A 152 17.63 4.58 3.43
N PRO A 153 18.66 5.31 3.96
CA PRO A 153 19.01 5.28 5.38
C PRO A 153 17.90 5.76 6.32
N TYR A 154 16.99 6.59 5.85
CA TYR A 154 15.84 7.03 6.62
C TYR A 154 14.72 5.97 6.71
N MET A 155 14.89 4.77 6.09
CA MET A 155 13.95 3.65 6.23
C MET A 155 14.55 2.57 7.12
N VAL A 156 13.80 2.18 8.15
CA VAL A 156 14.21 1.10 9.06
C VAL A 156 13.18 -0.02 9.07
N ARG A 157 13.65 -1.25 8.96
CA ARG A 157 12.84 -2.47 9.07
C ARG A 157 12.77 -2.89 10.53
N VAL A 158 11.58 -3.01 11.07
CA VAL A 158 11.37 -3.49 12.42
C VAL A 158 11.51 -5.01 12.43
N LEU A 159 12.43 -5.54 13.24
CA LEU A 159 12.61 -6.96 13.46
C LEU A 159 11.78 -7.44 14.65
N LYS A 160 11.83 -6.68 15.76
CA LYS A 160 11.07 -6.98 16.96
C LYS A 160 10.71 -5.70 17.70
N SER A 161 9.50 -5.65 18.24
CA SER A 161 9.04 -4.52 19.04
C SER A 161 8.50 -5.00 20.38
N PRO A 162 8.90 -4.39 21.51
CA PRO A 162 8.42 -4.77 22.85
C PRO A 162 6.96 -4.35 23.08
N LYS A 163 6.45 -3.44 22.25
CA LYS A 163 5.07 -2.90 22.33
C LYS A 163 4.56 -2.56 20.93
N PRO A 164 3.24 -2.38 20.73
CA PRO A 164 2.69 -1.96 19.45
C PRO A 164 3.39 -0.70 18.90
N ILE A 165 3.79 -0.74 17.63
CA ILE A 165 4.55 0.33 16.95
C ILE A 165 3.97 1.72 17.19
N ARG A 166 2.63 1.86 17.16
CA ARG A 166 1.92 3.13 17.42
C ARG A 166 2.11 3.70 18.82
N LEU A 167 2.65 2.92 19.77
CA LEU A 167 2.91 3.35 21.16
C LEU A 167 4.36 3.74 21.41
N LEU A 168 5.26 3.56 20.44
CA LEU A 168 6.62 4.07 20.50
C LEU A 168 6.59 5.61 20.52
N ASN A 169 7.35 6.25 21.39
CA ASN A 169 7.36 7.71 21.51
C ASN A 169 7.79 8.41 20.21
N PRO A 170 8.86 7.95 19.50
CA PRO A 170 9.20 8.55 18.22
C PRO A 170 8.05 8.51 17.22
N VAL A 171 7.21 7.45 17.24
CA VAL A 171 6.04 7.32 16.36
C VAL A 171 4.89 8.24 16.80
N ARG A 172 4.62 8.31 18.10
CA ARG A 172 3.57 9.20 18.64
C ARG A 172 3.87 10.68 18.40
N GLU A 173 5.15 11.04 18.38
CA GLU A 173 5.63 12.41 18.18
C GLU A 173 5.99 12.71 16.72
N PHE A 174 5.70 11.78 15.81
CA PHE A 174 5.93 11.94 14.37
C PHE A 174 7.39 12.13 13.98
N ARG A 175 8.35 11.67 14.80
CA ARG A 175 9.77 11.57 14.44
C ARG A 175 10.08 10.30 13.67
N ALA A 176 9.28 9.25 13.86
CA ALA A 176 9.25 8.05 13.02
C ALA A 176 7.81 7.78 12.56
N LEU A 177 7.64 7.24 11.36
CA LEU A 177 6.32 7.03 10.74
C LEU A 177 6.21 5.62 10.18
N PRO A 178 5.14 4.88 10.47
CA PRO A 178 4.84 3.66 9.73
C PRO A 178 4.60 4.01 8.25
N GLN A 179 5.57 3.68 7.41
CA GLN A 179 5.48 3.80 5.94
C GLN A 179 6.19 2.61 5.33
N ASP A 180 5.58 2.00 4.32
CA ASP A 180 6.16 0.86 3.63
C ASP A 180 7.36 1.26 2.77
N LEU A 181 8.35 0.37 2.66
CA LEU A 181 9.54 0.59 1.85
C LEU A 181 9.18 0.88 0.40
N ALA A 182 8.25 0.11 -0.19
CA ALA A 182 7.84 0.32 -1.58
C ALA A 182 7.23 1.71 -1.81
N SER A 183 6.49 2.22 -0.83
CA SER A 183 5.94 3.57 -0.86
C SER A 183 7.05 4.64 -0.80
N ALA A 184 8.13 4.41 -0.06
CA ALA A 184 9.29 5.32 -0.04
C ALA A 184 10.07 5.26 -1.36
N VAL A 185 10.36 4.04 -1.87
CA VAL A 185 11.02 3.85 -3.17
C VAL A 185 10.27 4.56 -4.29
N SER A 186 8.94 4.54 -4.29
CA SER A 186 8.16 5.23 -5.32
C SER A 186 8.37 6.74 -5.34
N VAL A 187 8.62 7.35 -4.18
CA VAL A 187 8.96 8.79 -4.10
C VAL A 187 10.39 9.04 -4.56
N GLU A 188 11.32 8.15 -4.21
CA GLU A 188 12.71 8.23 -4.68
C GLU A 188 12.84 8.15 -6.22
N PHE A 189 11.89 7.47 -6.90
CA PHE A 189 11.83 7.44 -8.36
C PHE A 189 11.51 8.80 -8.97
N ILE A 190 10.96 9.76 -8.22
CA ILE A 190 10.72 11.12 -8.69
C ILE A 190 12.07 11.82 -8.96
N ASP A 191 13.10 11.52 -8.14
CA ASP A 191 14.40 12.20 -8.20
C ASP A 191 14.21 13.72 -8.09
N VAL A 192 13.52 14.13 -7.01
CA VAL A 192 13.19 15.53 -6.74
C VAL A 192 14.47 16.39 -6.61
N ARG A 193 14.49 17.54 -7.23
CA ARG A 193 15.64 18.46 -7.27
C ARG A 193 15.29 19.79 -6.62
N PRO A 194 16.31 20.58 -6.22
CA PRO A 194 16.09 21.92 -5.67
C PRO A 194 15.23 22.80 -6.57
N GLY A 195 14.14 23.33 -6.00
CA GLY A 195 13.21 24.21 -6.70
C GLY A 195 12.16 23.55 -7.56
N ASP A 196 12.15 22.20 -7.69
CA ASP A 196 11.12 21.48 -8.46
C ASP A 196 9.70 21.81 -7.98
N VAL A 197 8.80 21.95 -8.94
CA VAL A 197 7.36 21.95 -8.71
C VAL A 197 6.82 20.56 -9.02
N VAL A 198 6.35 19.85 -7.99
CA VAL A 198 5.84 18.47 -8.09
C VAL A 198 4.32 18.46 -7.92
N VAL A 199 3.62 17.77 -8.79
CA VAL A 199 2.20 17.47 -8.60
C VAL A 199 2.05 16.06 -8.01
N ASP A 200 1.33 15.95 -6.88
CA ASP A 200 0.87 14.68 -6.30
C ASP A 200 -0.63 14.53 -6.60
N MET A 201 -0.97 13.66 -7.56
CA MET A 201 -2.33 13.59 -8.12
C MET A 201 -3.35 12.88 -7.24
N CYS A 202 -2.92 12.04 -6.28
CA CYS A 202 -3.82 11.27 -5.40
C CYS A 202 -3.29 11.28 -3.97
N ALA A 203 -2.99 12.48 -3.47
CA ALA A 203 -2.06 12.75 -2.39
C ALA A 203 -2.46 12.25 -0.99
N ALA A 204 -3.76 12.25 -0.65
CA ALA A 204 -4.16 11.96 0.72
C ALA A 204 -3.93 10.48 1.11
N PRO A 205 -3.38 10.22 2.29
CA PRO A 205 -3.30 11.12 3.46
C PRO A 205 -2.06 12.00 3.57
N GLY A 206 -1.11 11.97 2.58
CA GLY A 206 0.01 12.90 2.53
C GLY A 206 1.37 12.35 2.97
N LEU A 207 1.51 11.03 3.14
CA LEU A 207 2.80 10.43 3.51
C LEU A 207 3.83 10.55 2.39
N LYS A 208 3.46 10.31 1.13
CA LYS A 208 4.34 10.51 -0.03
C LYS A 208 4.63 11.99 -0.25
N THR A 209 3.63 12.86 -0.18
CA THR A 209 3.78 14.31 -0.24
C THR A 209 4.78 14.82 0.79
N SER A 210 4.67 14.38 2.06
CA SER A 210 5.60 14.78 3.12
C SER A 210 7.01 14.22 2.90
N LEU A 211 7.16 13.09 2.23
CA LEU A 211 8.46 12.54 1.89
C LEU A 211 9.12 13.33 0.77
N ILE A 212 8.38 13.80 -0.24
CA ILE A 212 8.92 14.71 -1.27
C ILE A 212 9.56 15.93 -0.61
N VAL A 213 8.84 16.59 0.32
CA VAL A 213 9.36 17.78 1.02
C VAL A 213 10.51 17.43 1.97
N MET A 214 10.50 16.23 2.56
CA MET A 214 11.60 15.78 3.42
C MET A 214 12.89 15.54 2.62
N LEU A 215 12.78 15.04 1.39
CA LEU A 215 13.93 14.80 0.50
C LEU A 215 14.47 16.09 -0.10
N GLU A 216 13.61 17.08 -0.36
CA GLU A 216 13.99 18.37 -0.92
C GLU A 216 13.07 19.48 -0.36
N GLU A 217 13.58 20.21 0.64
CA GLU A 217 12.81 21.24 1.34
C GLU A 217 12.46 22.46 0.46
N SER A 218 13.24 22.71 -0.58
CA SER A 218 12.99 23.81 -1.53
C SER A 218 11.93 23.45 -2.58
N ALA A 219 11.56 22.19 -2.72
CA ALA A 219 10.50 21.74 -3.63
C ALA A 219 9.12 22.30 -3.25
N ARG A 220 8.30 22.53 -4.25
CA ARG A 220 6.89 22.94 -4.07
C ARG A 220 5.98 21.82 -4.54
N VAL A 221 5.03 21.41 -3.70
CA VAL A 221 4.10 20.33 -4.03
C VAL A 221 2.69 20.88 -4.19
N ILE A 222 2.06 20.59 -5.34
CA ILE A 222 0.61 20.80 -5.54
C ILE A 222 -0.05 19.44 -5.38
N ALA A 223 -0.79 19.27 -4.30
CA ALA A 223 -1.35 17.99 -3.88
C ALA A 223 -2.87 17.96 -4.09
N PHE A 224 -3.32 17.06 -4.94
CA PHE A 224 -4.73 16.86 -5.26
C PHE A 224 -5.31 15.63 -4.56
N ASP A 225 -6.55 15.71 -4.14
CA ASP A 225 -7.38 14.56 -3.77
C ASP A 225 -8.87 14.88 -4.02
N ILE A 226 -9.62 13.87 -4.43
CA ILE A 226 -11.06 14.02 -4.73
C ILE A 226 -11.92 14.14 -3.45
N SER A 227 -11.36 13.84 -2.28
CA SER A 227 -12.09 13.80 -1.02
C SER A 227 -11.72 14.95 -0.09
N SER A 228 -12.64 15.86 0.13
CA SER A 228 -12.48 16.97 1.09
C SER A 228 -12.20 16.48 2.52
N LYS A 229 -12.78 15.33 2.91
CA LYS A 229 -12.53 14.70 4.20
C LYS A 229 -11.07 14.22 4.32
N ARG A 230 -10.55 13.58 3.27
CA ARG A 230 -9.16 13.10 3.25
C ARG A 230 -8.17 14.28 3.24
N LEU A 231 -8.44 15.34 2.49
CA LEU A 231 -7.61 16.55 2.47
C LEU A 231 -7.57 17.25 3.85
N ARG A 232 -8.68 17.28 4.60
CA ARG A 232 -8.66 17.81 5.97
C ARG A 232 -7.75 17.01 6.89
N VAL A 233 -7.78 15.66 6.78
CA VAL A 233 -6.88 14.78 7.53
C VAL A 233 -5.44 15.01 7.09
N MET A 234 -5.18 15.12 5.80
CA MET A 234 -3.86 15.38 5.23
C MET A 234 -3.27 16.69 5.75
N ARG A 235 -4.03 17.79 5.75
CA ARG A 235 -3.58 19.09 6.30
C ARG A 235 -3.11 18.96 7.74
N GLN A 236 -3.88 18.26 8.59
CA GLN A 236 -3.51 18.04 9.98
C GLN A 236 -2.27 17.16 10.11
N LEU A 237 -2.14 16.15 9.25
CA LEU A 237 -0.99 15.25 9.25
C LEU A 237 0.29 16.00 8.82
N LEU A 238 0.28 16.73 7.71
CA LEU A 238 1.43 17.51 7.25
C LEU A 238 1.94 18.47 8.32
N LYS A 239 1.04 19.17 9.02
CA LYS A 239 1.41 20.03 10.16
C LYS A 239 2.11 19.25 11.27
N LYS A 240 1.58 18.06 11.65
CA LYS A 240 2.20 17.19 12.68
C LYS A 240 3.56 16.66 12.24
N LEU A 241 3.75 16.45 10.95
CA LEU A 241 5.00 16.00 10.36
C LEU A 241 6.07 17.08 10.26
N GLY A 242 5.72 18.34 10.53
CA GLY A 242 6.65 19.46 10.43
C GLY A 242 6.87 19.96 9.01
N VAL A 243 5.99 19.62 8.08
CA VAL A 243 6.05 20.13 6.70
C VAL A 243 5.79 21.64 6.73
N PRO A 244 6.67 22.48 6.14
CA PRO A 244 6.49 23.93 6.07
C PRO A 244 5.18 24.30 5.36
N GLU A 245 4.44 25.27 5.87
CA GLU A 245 3.10 25.62 5.34
C GLU A 245 3.13 26.04 3.87
N ASN A 246 4.21 26.67 3.44
CA ASN A 246 4.38 27.15 2.05
C ASN A 246 4.90 26.07 1.08
N SER A 247 5.29 24.90 1.55
CA SER A 247 5.83 23.83 0.68
C SER A 247 4.75 23.03 -0.02
N VAL A 248 3.51 22.98 0.52
CA VAL A 248 2.45 22.16 -0.02
C VAL A 248 1.14 22.93 -0.19
N GLN A 249 0.66 23.02 -1.42
CA GLN A 249 -0.66 23.55 -1.76
C GLN A 249 -1.65 22.40 -1.90
N LEU A 250 -2.71 22.38 -1.09
CA LEU A 250 -3.76 21.36 -1.15
C LEU A 250 -4.93 21.83 -2.02
N ALA A 251 -5.34 21.01 -2.98
CA ALA A 251 -6.44 21.29 -3.89
C ALA A 251 -7.45 20.13 -3.94
N LEU A 252 -8.74 20.47 -3.83
CA LEU A 252 -9.84 19.51 -3.97
C LEU A 252 -10.22 19.41 -5.45
N ALA A 253 -9.89 18.30 -6.09
CA ALA A 253 -10.24 18.05 -7.48
C ALA A 253 -10.24 16.55 -7.82
N ASP A 254 -10.96 16.19 -8.86
CA ASP A 254 -10.73 14.93 -9.57
C ASP A 254 -9.56 15.13 -10.53
N SER A 255 -8.45 14.46 -10.26
CA SER A 255 -7.20 14.66 -10.99
C SER A 255 -7.25 14.25 -12.46
N ARG A 256 -8.31 13.60 -12.92
CA ARG A 256 -8.54 13.35 -14.35
C ARG A 256 -8.89 14.61 -15.14
N PHE A 257 -9.34 15.66 -14.47
CA PHE A 257 -9.89 16.88 -15.09
C PHE A 257 -9.14 18.15 -14.66
N ILE A 258 -8.01 18.04 -13.95
CA ILE A 258 -7.23 19.20 -13.57
C ILE A 258 -6.51 19.81 -14.77
N ASN A 259 -6.41 21.14 -14.77
CA ASN A 259 -5.59 21.89 -15.72
C ASN A 259 -4.70 22.85 -14.93
N LEU A 260 -3.46 22.95 -15.35
CA LEU A 260 -2.48 23.89 -14.79
C LEU A 260 -2.17 24.95 -15.83
N VAL A 261 -1.87 26.15 -15.36
CA VAL A 261 -1.55 27.30 -16.24
C VAL A 261 -0.25 27.05 -17.03
N ARG A 262 0.66 26.25 -16.45
CA ARG A 262 1.94 25.86 -17.06
C ARG A 262 2.30 24.43 -16.65
N PRO A 263 3.09 23.70 -17.44
CA PRO A 263 3.63 22.41 -17.04
C PRO A 263 4.43 22.52 -15.73
N VAL A 264 4.54 21.40 -15.02
CA VAL A 264 5.34 21.25 -13.79
C VAL A 264 6.53 20.35 -14.06
N ASP A 265 7.52 20.39 -13.17
CA ASP A 265 8.74 19.62 -13.37
C ASP A 265 8.49 18.10 -13.26
N LYS A 266 7.66 17.68 -12.32
CA LYS A 266 7.41 16.25 -12.07
C LYS A 266 6.00 15.97 -11.58
N VAL A 267 5.51 14.77 -11.87
CA VAL A 267 4.22 14.28 -11.37
C VAL A 267 4.41 12.95 -10.66
N LEU A 268 3.85 12.84 -9.46
CA LEU A 268 3.61 11.58 -8.76
C LEU A 268 2.15 11.18 -8.96
N LEU A 269 1.94 10.02 -9.54
CA LEU A 269 0.63 9.38 -9.63
C LEU A 269 0.64 8.08 -8.81
N ASP A 270 0.43 8.20 -7.49
CA ASP A 270 0.11 7.05 -6.62
C ASP A 270 -1.37 6.68 -6.84
N ALA A 271 -1.60 5.89 -7.88
CA ALA A 271 -2.94 5.72 -8.42
C ALA A 271 -3.84 4.87 -7.51
N PRO A 272 -5.13 5.21 -7.38
CA PRO A 272 -6.09 4.34 -6.71
C PRO A 272 -6.10 2.96 -7.37
N CYS A 273 -5.94 1.91 -6.57
CA CYS A 273 -5.81 0.54 -7.06
C CYS A 273 -6.60 -0.48 -6.24
N SER A 274 -6.55 -1.72 -6.64
CA SER A 274 -7.21 -2.83 -5.93
C SER A 274 -6.59 -3.14 -4.56
N ASN A 275 -5.39 -2.64 -4.29
CA ASN A 275 -4.54 -2.94 -3.14
C ASN A 275 -4.12 -4.43 -3.05
N SER A 276 -4.08 -5.15 -4.17
CA SER A 276 -3.74 -6.57 -4.19
C SER A 276 -2.34 -6.88 -3.64
N GLY A 277 -1.46 -5.89 -3.56
CA GLY A 277 -0.14 -6.00 -2.95
C GLY A 277 -0.08 -5.66 -1.45
N SER A 278 -1.19 -5.19 -0.84
CA SER A 278 -1.25 -4.78 0.58
C SER A 278 -2.04 -5.76 1.46
N ILE A 279 -2.10 -7.02 1.06
CA ILE A 279 -2.83 -8.08 1.78
C ILE A 279 -2.33 -8.24 3.22
N ASP A 280 -1.03 -8.08 3.45
CA ASP A 280 -0.42 -8.11 4.78
C ASP A 280 -0.92 -6.97 5.68
N LYS A 281 -1.31 -5.83 5.12
CA LYS A 281 -1.89 -4.71 5.88
C LYS A 281 -3.38 -4.89 6.11
N ASP A 282 -4.13 -5.28 5.09
CA ASP A 282 -5.58 -5.53 5.20
C ASP A 282 -5.96 -6.91 4.61
N PRO A 283 -6.10 -7.95 5.43
CA PRO A 283 -6.47 -9.28 4.96
C PRO A 283 -7.88 -9.35 4.34
N SER A 284 -8.70 -8.30 4.48
CA SER A 284 -10.01 -8.23 3.82
C SER A 284 -9.88 -8.29 2.30
N ILE A 285 -8.74 -7.89 1.76
CA ILE A 285 -8.44 -7.94 0.32
C ILE A 285 -8.51 -9.37 -0.21
N LYS A 286 -7.98 -10.37 0.53
CA LYS A 286 -8.07 -11.79 0.15
C LYS A 286 -9.50 -12.24 -0.16
N ALA A 287 -10.45 -11.71 0.60
CA ALA A 287 -11.85 -12.09 0.56
C ALA A 287 -12.70 -11.24 -0.40
N THR A 288 -12.28 -9.99 -0.67
CA THR A 288 -13.11 -8.99 -1.37
C THR A 288 -12.57 -8.60 -2.75
N LEU A 289 -11.35 -9.04 -3.10
CA LEU A 289 -10.77 -8.78 -4.41
C LEU A 289 -11.50 -9.56 -5.50
N THR A 290 -11.92 -8.86 -6.54
CA THR A 290 -12.59 -9.43 -7.72
C THR A 290 -11.97 -8.88 -9.01
N GLN A 291 -12.09 -9.61 -10.10
CA GLN A 291 -11.65 -9.18 -11.42
C GLN A 291 -12.26 -7.83 -11.81
N GLY A 292 -13.58 -7.66 -11.67
CA GLY A 292 -14.25 -6.41 -12.02
C GLY A 292 -13.77 -5.21 -11.21
N LYS A 293 -13.30 -5.42 -9.94
CA LYS A 293 -12.67 -4.34 -9.16
C LYS A 293 -11.31 -3.95 -9.77
N VAL A 294 -10.53 -4.91 -10.20
CA VAL A 294 -9.22 -4.66 -10.85
C VAL A 294 -9.42 -3.92 -12.17
N GLU A 295 -10.33 -4.38 -13.02
CA GLU A 295 -10.68 -3.73 -14.30
C GLU A 295 -11.14 -2.29 -14.11
N PHE A 296 -12.01 -2.05 -13.12
CA PHE A 296 -12.47 -0.69 -12.79
C PHE A 296 -11.30 0.24 -12.44
N HIS A 297 -10.36 -0.23 -11.60
CA HIS A 297 -9.19 0.57 -11.23
C HIS A 297 -8.24 0.77 -12.40
N SER A 298 -7.94 -0.29 -13.18
CA SER A 298 -7.05 -0.23 -14.35
C SER A 298 -7.52 0.81 -15.38
N ASN A 299 -8.81 0.87 -15.68
CA ASN A 299 -9.35 1.87 -16.59
C ASN A 299 -9.18 3.29 -16.04
N ARG A 300 -9.42 3.50 -14.74
CA ARG A 300 -9.25 4.79 -14.08
C ARG A 300 -7.78 5.21 -14.00
N GLN A 301 -6.89 4.27 -13.79
CA GLN A 301 -5.44 4.50 -13.80
C GLN A 301 -4.95 4.96 -15.17
N LEU A 302 -5.47 4.37 -16.25
CA LEU A 302 -5.14 4.80 -17.60
C LEU A 302 -5.56 6.27 -17.85
N GLU A 303 -6.77 6.66 -17.43
CA GLU A 303 -7.25 8.05 -17.55
C GLU A 303 -6.33 9.02 -16.76
N LEU A 304 -6.00 8.66 -15.52
CA LEU A 304 -5.13 9.47 -14.66
C LEU A 304 -3.71 9.57 -15.24
N LEU A 305 -3.16 8.48 -15.76
CA LEU A 305 -1.81 8.47 -16.32
C LEU A 305 -1.73 9.25 -17.63
N LEU A 306 -2.73 9.19 -18.49
CA LEU A 306 -2.82 10.06 -19.67
C LEU A 306 -2.83 11.52 -19.26
N LYS A 307 -3.62 11.88 -18.24
CA LYS A 307 -3.70 13.25 -17.72
C LYS A 307 -2.37 13.69 -17.10
N SER A 308 -1.67 12.82 -16.37
CA SER A 308 -0.37 13.15 -15.79
C SER A 308 0.68 13.53 -16.83
N LEU A 309 0.66 12.85 -17.98
CA LEU A 309 1.54 13.16 -19.12
C LEU A 309 1.21 14.48 -19.82
N GLU A 310 0.02 15.05 -19.64
CA GLU A 310 -0.28 16.42 -20.10
C GLU A 310 0.34 17.49 -19.19
N LEU A 311 0.61 17.13 -17.91
CA LEU A 311 1.09 18.07 -16.89
C LEU A 311 2.61 18.17 -16.81
N SER A 312 3.33 17.09 -17.16
CA SER A 312 4.78 17.00 -17.04
C SER A 312 5.39 16.01 -18.03
N ASP A 313 6.65 16.25 -18.37
CA ASP A 313 7.47 15.30 -19.13
C ASP A 313 8.11 14.22 -18.25
N CYS A 314 8.02 14.32 -16.92
CA CYS A 314 8.52 13.33 -15.97
C CYS A 314 7.39 12.90 -15.03
N VAL A 315 6.92 11.67 -15.18
CA VAL A 315 5.82 11.10 -14.42
C VAL A 315 6.27 9.82 -13.72
N VAL A 316 6.03 9.72 -12.42
CA VAL A 316 6.16 8.47 -11.67
C VAL A 316 4.75 7.91 -11.41
N TYR A 317 4.45 6.81 -12.08
CA TYR A 317 3.22 6.03 -11.90
C TYR A 317 3.48 4.87 -10.96
N THR A 318 2.59 4.68 -9.99
CA THR A 318 2.74 3.61 -9.01
C THR A 318 1.40 3.07 -8.50
N THR A 319 1.40 1.78 -8.19
CA THR A 319 0.27 1.09 -7.57
C THR A 319 0.75 0.06 -6.54
N CYS A 320 0.02 -0.09 -5.43
CA CYS A 320 0.19 -1.21 -4.51
C CYS A 320 -0.55 -2.46 -5.02
N SER A 321 -0.22 -2.87 -6.25
CA SER A 321 -0.82 -4.03 -6.91
C SER A 321 0.23 -5.01 -7.40
N ILE A 322 -0.01 -6.30 -7.16
CA ILE A 322 0.78 -7.40 -7.71
C ILE A 322 0.28 -7.86 -9.09
N LEU A 323 -0.81 -7.29 -9.58
CA LEU A 323 -1.44 -7.71 -10.83
C LEU A 323 -0.94 -6.83 -11.99
N PRO A 324 -0.60 -7.42 -13.15
CA PRO A 324 -0.16 -6.67 -14.32
C PRO A 324 -1.25 -5.76 -14.87
N ASP A 325 -2.51 -6.10 -14.64
CA ASP A 325 -3.68 -5.33 -15.05
C ASP A 325 -3.63 -3.87 -14.56
N GLU A 326 -3.01 -3.63 -13.40
CA GLU A 326 -2.85 -2.32 -12.76
C GLU A 326 -1.39 -1.80 -12.81
N GLY A 327 -0.55 -2.44 -13.56
CA GLY A 327 0.85 -2.11 -13.77
C GLY A 327 1.19 -2.12 -15.26
N GLU A 328 1.74 -3.23 -15.72
CA GLU A 328 2.27 -3.38 -17.07
C GLU A 328 1.22 -3.18 -18.15
N ASP A 329 -0.02 -3.67 -17.99
CA ASP A 329 -1.08 -3.49 -18.99
C ASP A 329 -1.45 -2.01 -19.18
N VAL A 330 -1.42 -1.21 -18.09
CA VAL A 330 -1.63 0.23 -18.16
C VAL A 330 -0.47 0.89 -18.90
N ILE A 331 0.77 0.54 -18.55
CA ILE A 331 1.98 1.06 -19.20
C ILE A 331 2.02 0.67 -20.68
N GLU A 332 1.70 -0.56 -21.02
CA GLU A 332 1.68 -1.01 -22.42
C GLU A 332 0.73 -0.16 -23.29
N LYS A 333 -0.46 0.15 -22.76
CA LYS A 333 -1.42 1.02 -23.44
C LYS A 333 -0.88 2.45 -23.65
N ILE A 334 -0.08 2.94 -22.70
CA ILE A 334 0.56 4.26 -22.80
C ILE A 334 1.69 4.25 -23.81
N VAL A 335 2.60 3.30 -23.72
CA VAL A 335 3.76 3.20 -24.66
C VAL A 335 3.29 3.05 -26.11
N LYS A 336 2.19 2.32 -26.36
CA LYS A 336 1.58 2.22 -27.69
C LYS A 336 0.98 3.52 -28.21
N LYS A 337 0.65 4.47 -27.34
CA LYS A 337 -0.03 5.74 -27.72
C LYS A 337 0.88 6.96 -27.66
N THR A 338 2.03 6.85 -27.02
CA THR A 338 2.92 7.99 -26.72
C THR A 338 4.39 7.61 -26.96
N SER A 339 5.24 8.60 -27.12
CA SER A 339 6.69 8.41 -27.29
C SER A 339 7.49 8.46 -25.98
N VAL A 340 6.89 8.06 -24.86
CA VAL A 340 7.57 8.06 -23.56
C VAL A 340 8.63 6.96 -23.47
N LYS A 341 9.71 7.26 -22.75
CA LYS A 341 10.72 6.27 -22.32
C LYS A 341 10.43 5.84 -20.90
N LEU A 342 10.63 4.53 -20.62
CA LEU A 342 10.53 3.99 -19.27
C LEU A 342 11.93 3.90 -18.67
N VAL A 343 12.09 4.42 -17.47
CA VAL A 343 13.39 4.56 -16.81
C VAL A 343 13.34 3.98 -15.39
N VAL A 344 14.26 3.08 -15.09
CA VAL A 344 14.58 2.71 -13.69
C VAL A 344 15.83 3.52 -13.31
N PRO A 345 15.76 4.37 -12.26
CA PRO A 345 16.93 5.13 -11.83
C PRO A 345 18.11 4.20 -11.53
N PRO A 346 19.34 4.54 -11.94
CA PRO A 346 20.51 3.64 -11.86
C PRO A 346 20.73 3.01 -10.48
N ARG A 347 20.51 3.77 -9.40
CA ARG A 347 20.67 3.29 -8.02
C ARG A 347 19.69 2.19 -7.62
N PHE A 348 18.55 2.07 -8.31
CA PHE A 348 17.55 1.04 -8.00
C PHE A 348 17.55 -0.16 -8.95
N ARG A 349 18.44 -0.21 -9.96
CA ARG A 349 18.47 -1.31 -10.93
C ARG A 349 18.76 -2.66 -10.30
N SER A 350 19.65 -2.70 -9.32
CA SER A 350 19.98 -3.93 -8.58
C SER A 350 18.94 -4.30 -7.53
N PHE A 351 18.23 -3.30 -7.03
CA PHE A 351 17.22 -3.48 -6.00
C PHE A 351 15.87 -3.92 -6.56
N CYS A 352 15.44 -3.34 -7.68
CA CYS A 352 14.15 -3.65 -8.30
C CYS A 352 14.10 -5.06 -8.89
N SER A 353 13.02 -5.78 -8.65
CA SER A 353 12.66 -6.89 -9.54
C SER A 353 12.11 -6.33 -10.86
N PRO A 354 12.39 -6.97 -12.00
CA PRO A 354 11.78 -6.58 -13.27
C PRO A 354 10.27 -6.78 -13.25
N GLY A 355 9.57 -6.17 -14.19
CA GLY A 355 8.19 -6.47 -14.51
C GLY A 355 7.99 -7.90 -14.99
N TYR A 356 6.75 -8.30 -15.21
CA TYR A 356 6.45 -9.65 -15.72
C TYR A 356 7.07 -9.86 -17.12
N PRO A 357 7.65 -11.06 -17.38
CA PRO A 357 8.47 -11.30 -18.59
C PRO A 357 7.70 -11.22 -19.90
N SER A 358 6.37 -11.30 -19.87
CA SER A 358 5.52 -11.17 -21.07
C SER A 358 5.53 -9.76 -21.70
N TYR A 359 6.11 -8.75 -21.03
CA TYR A 359 6.19 -7.38 -21.52
C TYR A 359 7.60 -7.04 -21.97
N GLY A 360 7.77 -6.54 -23.20
CA GLY A 360 9.07 -6.19 -23.78
C GLY A 360 9.85 -5.10 -23.03
N PHE A 361 9.19 -4.37 -22.14
CA PHE A 361 9.78 -3.34 -21.29
C PHE A 361 9.97 -3.78 -19.82
N SER A 362 9.87 -5.05 -19.50
CA SER A 362 9.92 -5.57 -18.13
C SER A 362 11.15 -5.09 -17.33
N ASN A 363 12.32 -4.94 -17.96
CA ASN A 363 13.53 -4.44 -17.33
C ASN A 363 13.55 -2.92 -17.13
N ASN A 364 12.56 -2.19 -17.64
CA ASN A 364 12.46 -0.72 -17.54
C ASN A 364 11.42 -0.25 -16.53
N VAL A 365 10.85 -1.19 -15.77
CA VAL A 365 9.93 -0.92 -14.65
C VAL A 365 10.44 -1.61 -13.39
N CYS A 366 9.88 -1.25 -12.24
CA CYS A 366 10.25 -1.83 -10.96
C CYS A 366 9.06 -2.51 -10.31
N ARG A 367 9.26 -3.77 -9.91
CA ARG A 367 8.33 -4.46 -9.01
C ARG A 367 8.99 -4.74 -7.69
N LEU A 368 8.23 -4.55 -6.62
CA LEU A 368 8.60 -4.99 -5.29
C LEU A 368 7.66 -6.12 -4.86
N TYR A 369 8.23 -7.15 -4.28
CA TYR A 369 7.50 -8.35 -3.85
C TYR A 369 7.72 -8.63 -2.37
N PRO A 370 6.69 -9.06 -1.61
CA PRO A 370 6.80 -9.28 -0.17
C PRO A 370 7.84 -10.35 0.20
N HIS A 371 7.96 -11.41 -0.59
CA HIS A 371 8.93 -12.50 -0.34
C HIS A 371 10.37 -12.12 -0.68
N ILE A 372 10.60 -11.13 -1.54
CA ILE A 372 11.94 -10.67 -1.95
C ILE A 372 12.36 -9.44 -1.14
N HIS A 373 11.55 -8.39 -1.16
CA HIS A 373 11.91 -7.06 -0.65
C HIS A 373 11.42 -6.79 0.77
N LYS A 374 10.69 -7.73 1.37
CA LYS A 374 10.06 -7.55 2.70
C LYS A 374 9.21 -6.28 2.78
N SER A 375 8.51 -5.96 1.69
CA SER A 375 7.64 -4.79 1.52
C SER A 375 6.28 -5.23 0.99
N GLU A 376 5.37 -4.27 0.79
CA GLU A 376 4.16 -4.54 -0.01
C GLU A 376 4.51 -5.02 -1.41
N GLY A 377 3.57 -5.73 -2.05
CA GLY A 377 3.61 -5.96 -3.48
C GLY A 377 3.31 -4.64 -4.21
N PHE A 378 4.25 -4.18 -5.04
CA PHE A 378 4.17 -2.85 -5.61
C PHE A 378 4.65 -2.82 -7.07
N PHE A 379 4.12 -1.88 -7.83
CA PHE A 379 4.56 -1.56 -9.18
C PHE A 379 4.95 -0.10 -9.28
N ILE A 380 6.10 0.21 -9.90
CA ILE A 380 6.60 1.56 -10.11
C ILE A 380 7.10 1.67 -11.54
N SER A 381 6.70 2.71 -12.23
CA SER A 381 7.21 3.08 -13.55
C SER A 381 7.48 4.58 -13.61
N ARG A 382 8.69 4.97 -13.99
CA ARG A 382 9.02 6.35 -14.32
C ARG A 382 8.97 6.52 -15.85
N LEU A 383 8.13 7.43 -16.28
CA LEU A 383 7.91 7.79 -17.68
C LEU A 383 8.55 9.14 -17.95
N GLU A 384 9.38 9.21 -18.98
CA GLU A 384 10.01 10.45 -19.41
C GLU A 384 9.71 10.70 -20.90
N ARG A 385 9.28 11.91 -21.23
CA ARG A 385 9.25 12.33 -22.63
C ARG A 385 10.64 12.70 -23.09
N PRO A 386 11.05 12.26 -24.29
CA PRO A 386 12.26 12.78 -24.91
C PRO A 386 12.13 14.30 -25.04
N GLN A 387 13.11 15.04 -24.55
CA GLN A 387 13.19 16.48 -24.87
C GLN A 387 13.27 16.62 -26.38
N ALA A 388 12.45 17.49 -26.95
CA ALA A 388 12.61 17.89 -28.35
C ALA A 388 14.03 18.52 -28.47
N LEU A 389 14.85 17.93 -29.35
CA LEU A 389 16.16 18.47 -29.70
C LEU A 389 16.02 19.85 -30.34
#